data_bed660095a29bbd8c4b47ee257250603
#
_entry.id   bed660095a29bbd8c4b47ee257250603
#
_cell.length_a   1.000
_cell.length_b   1.000
_cell.length_c   1.000
_cell.angle_alpha   90.00
_cell.angle_beta   90.00
_cell.angle_gamma   90.00
#
_symmetry.space_group_name_H-M   'P 1'
#
loop_
_entity.id
_entity.type
_entity.pdbx_description
1 polymer ?
#
loop_
_entity_poly.entity_id
_entity_poly.type
_entity_poly.pdbx_seq_one_letter_code
_entity_poly.pdbx_strand_id
1 'polypeptide(L)'
;MTDTIEIRGGTLIDGTGGPPLADATVQVSGGVIRAVWHGPDRPSRAAGAGEVVDARGKTVLPGLIDAHCHLSYGEGRSAEEIDVYGGAEWSAVRAVHNARKVLRAGVTGVCDPGSTWNVAVTVRDAVASGMFEGPRVFAAGRHIVADGGFADYFPSWLGMPESAEGVLCPTRDEMVREVRRQVKNRVDLIKISGDSEAQEARPDVGPVFSDEELGLIVAEAHRLGRKVTIHARYAPTVRAALRAGVDWIIHASFLEPEDIGPVRDAGVPLCPTLTLTANIVEWGAEVGVSPSYIEVKKRELDALVATCQRAHGAGIRLMAGSEAGFSVTPYGEWHSRELELLVKLVGMRPMDALLAATRDNAAILGWSDTGAVEPGRRADLLVVDGDPLSDLGALGDRARRCAVFKDGRRVDLGDVEPPRRRMRHERGFGVSERPLHRGDPTGGR
;
A
#
# COMPACT_ATOMS: atom_id res chain seq x y z
N MET A 1 -13.85 22.15 24.33
CA MET A 1 -13.51 23.16 23.32
C MET A 1 -13.16 22.41 22.07
N THR A 2 -13.81 22.67 20.95
CA THR A 2 -13.45 22.03 19.68
C THR A 2 -12.14 22.66 19.23
N ASP A 3 -11.04 21.85 19.23
CA ASP A 3 -9.75 22.32 18.78
C ASP A 3 -9.85 22.62 17.28
N THR A 4 -9.89 23.90 16.94
CA THR A 4 -9.90 24.36 15.56
C THR A 4 -8.47 24.63 15.13
N ILE A 5 -8.04 24.01 14.03
CA ILE A 5 -6.72 24.18 13.42
C ILE A 5 -6.88 24.93 12.12
N GLU A 6 -6.00 25.88 11.85
CA GLU A 6 -5.88 26.54 10.55
C GLU A 6 -4.50 26.34 9.97
N ILE A 7 -4.44 25.78 8.77
CA ILE A 7 -3.21 25.65 7.97
C ILE A 7 -3.23 26.78 6.94
N ARG A 8 -2.28 27.74 7.01
CA ARG A 8 -2.38 29.03 6.33
C ARG A 8 -1.25 29.32 5.35
N GLY A 9 -1.62 29.89 4.20
CA GLY A 9 -0.72 30.56 3.27
C GLY A 9 0.11 29.62 2.39
N GLY A 10 -0.24 28.32 2.37
CA GLY A 10 0.42 27.34 1.52
C GLY A 10 -0.13 27.29 0.10
N THR A 11 0.58 26.56 -0.77
CA THR A 11 0.01 26.09 -2.03
C THR A 11 -0.80 24.83 -1.73
N LEU A 12 -2.08 24.79 -2.10
CA LEU A 12 -2.94 23.64 -1.89
C LEU A 12 -3.06 22.80 -3.17
N ILE A 13 -2.67 21.53 -3.09
CA ILE A 13 -3.05 20.48 -4.04
C ILE A 13 -4.23 19.75 -3.40
N ASP A 14 -5.44 20.06 -3.82
CA ASP A 14 -6.66 19.62 -3.13
C ASP A 14 -7.05 18.16 -3.37
N GLY A 15 -6.37 17.45 -4.28
CA GLY A 15 -6.70 16.07 -4.63
C GLY A 15 -7.87 15.93 -5.60
N THR A 16 -8.39 17.02 -6.17
CA THR A 16 -9.45 16.95 -7.19
C THR A 16 -8.90 16.75 -8.61
N GLY A 17 -7.62 17.06 -8.80
CA GLY A 17 -6.95 17.06 -10.12
C GLY A 17 -6.97 18.42 -10.80
N GLY A 18 -7.50 19.43 -10.14
CA GLY A 18 -7.41 20.84 -10.57
C GLY A 18 -6.00 21.42 -10.40
N PRO A 19 -5.78 22.66 -10.88
CA PRO A 19 -4.51 23.36 -10.67
C PRO A 19 -4.31 23.67 -9.18
N PRO A 20 -3.04 23.70 -8.70
CA PRO A 20 -2.74 24.08 -7.31
C PRO A 20 -3.26 25.49 -6.98
N LEU A 21 -3.81 25.65 -5.78
CA LEU A 21 -4.38 26.90 -5.28
C LEU A 21 -3.35 27.64 -4.41
N ALA A 22 -2.91 28.81 -4.84
CA ALA A 22 -1.94 29.62 -4.09
C ALA A 22 -2.59 30.32 -2.91
N ASP A 23 -1.80 30.63 -1.87
CA ASP A 23 -2.22 31.31 -0.62
C ASP A 23 -3.51 30.72 -0.03
N ALA A 24 -3.53 29.38 0.05
CA ALA A 24 -4.68 28.66 0.57
C ALA A 24 -4.68 28.61 2.10
N THR A 25 -5.88 28.56 2.66
CA THR A 25 -6.11 28.28 4.09
C THR A 25 -7.09 27.14 4.22
N VAL A 26 -6.72 26.13 4.99
CA VAL A 26 -7.57 24.98 5.32
C VAL A 26 -7.95 25.07 6.80
N GLN A 27 -9.24 25.15 7.09
CA GLN A 27 -9.77 25.12 8.45
C GLN A 27 -10.25 23.72 8.80
N VAL A 28 -9.80 23.22 9.94
CA VAL A 28 -10.15 21.90 10.49
C VAL A 28 -10.79 22.08 11.85
N SER A 29 -11.88 21.37 12.12
CA SER A 29 -12.50 21.30 13.45
C SER A 29 -13.28 20.00 13.61
N GLY A 30 -13.10 19.32 14.76
CA GLY A 30 -13.74 18.03 15.02
C GLY A 30 -13.32 16.93 14.06
N GLY A 31 -12.07 16.94 13.62
CA GLY A 31 -11.52 15.91 12.71
C GLY A 31 -11.88 16.10 11.23
N VAL A 32 -12.64 17.15 10.89
CA VAL A 32 -13.21 17.37 9.56
C VAL A 32 -12.75 18.71 9.00
N ILE A 33 -12.51 18.78 7.71
CA ILE A 33 -12.28 20.02 6.98
C ILE A 33 -13.58 20.81 6.95
N ARG A 34 -13.57 22.02 7.52
CA ARG A 34 -14.74 22.88 7.61
C ARG A 34 -14.84 23.84 6.44
N ALA A 35 -13.70 24.38 6.03
CA ALA A 35 -13.64 25.32 4.93
C ALA A 35 -12.25 25.32 4.29
N VAL A 36 -12.23 25.71 3.03
CA VAL A 36 -11.02 25.97 2.24
C VAL A 36 -11.21 27.35 1.59
N TRP A 37 -10.24 28.23 1.77
CA TRP A 37 -10.19 29.53 1.14
C TRP A 37 -8.87 29.71 0.39
N HIS A 38 -8.86 30.50 -0.64
CA HIS A 38 -7.64 30.88 -1.35
C HIS A 38 -7.76 32.31 -1.86
N GLY A 39 -6.64 33.03 -1.98
CA GLY A 39 -6.62 34.40 -2.46
C GLY A 39 -7.22 35.41 -1.45
N PRO A 40 -7.74 36.58 -1.95
CA PRO A 40 -8.11 37.74 -1.11
C PRO A 40 -9.35 37.53 -0.22
N ASP A 41 -10.19 36.54 -0.53
CA ASP A 41 -11.46 36.31 0.21
C ASP A 41 -11.24 35.55 1.53
N ARG A 42 -9.99 35.34 1.90
CA ARG A 42 -9.65 34.68 3.16
C ARG A 42 -9.98 35.55 4.37
N PRO A 43 -10.74 35.05 5.35
CA PRO A 43 -10.97 35.78 6.60
C PRO A 43 -9.64 36.02 7.34
N SER A 44 -9.51 37.19 7.97
CA SER A 44 -8.29 37.58 8.71
C SER A 44 -7.94 36.56 9.83
N ARG A 45 -8.94 35.98 10.46
CA ARG A 45 -8.86 34.83 11.36
C ARG A 45 -10.27 34.23 11.51
N ALA A 46 -10.35 32.88 11.48
CA ALA A 46 -11.61 32.24 11.83
C ALA A 46 -11.88 32.39 13.34
N ALA A 47 -13.13 32.66 13.69
CA ALA A 47 -13.53 32.74 15.10
C ALA A 47 -13.27 31.38 15.79
N GLY A 48 -12.50 31.37 16.89
CA GLY A 48 -12.23 30.18 17.68
C GLY A 48 -11.03 29.35 17.21
N ALA A 49 -10.17 29.85 16.31
CA ALA A 49 -8.94 29.16 15.92
C ALA A 49 -8.01 29.00 17.15
N GLY A 50 -7.73 27.73 17.51
CA GLY A 50 -6.79 27.38 18.59
C GLY A 50 -5.36 27.33 18.08
N GLU A 51 -5.06 26.45 17.13
CA GLU A 51 -3.74 26.27 16.54
C GLU A 51 -3.70 26.90 15.13
N VAL A 52 -2.60 27.58 14.81
CA VAL A 52 -2.31 28.09 13.46
C VAL A 52 -1.00 27.47 12.98
N VAL A 53 -1.06 26.78 11.86
CA VAL A 53 0.10 26.19 11.18
C VAL A 53 0.48 27.06 10.00
N ASP A 54 1.68 27.64 10.03
CA ASP A 54 2.21 28.45 8.94
C ASP A 54 2.71 27.53 7.80
N ALA A 55 2.00 27.55 6.67
CA ALA A 55 2.33 26.80 5.47
C ALA A 55 2.90 27.69 4.34
N ARG A 56 3.28 28.93 4.61
CA ARG A 56 3.87 29.82 3.58
C ARG A 56 5.14 29.19 3.02
N GLY A 57 5.24 29.15 1.68
CA GLY A 57 6.32 28.48 0.98
C GLY A 57 6.26 26.95 0.97
N LYS A 58 5.20 26.36 1.52
CA LYS A 58 4.98 24.91 1.61
C LYS A 58 3.77 24.49 0.78
N THR A 59 3.68 23.18 0.53
CA THR A 59 2.51 22.58 -0.11
C THR A 59 1.68 21.80 0.90
N VAL A 60 0.37 22.03 0.86
CA VAL A 60 -0.65 21.28 1.60
C VAL A 60 -1.34 20.33 0.63
N LEU A 61 -1.47 19.07 1.00
CA LEU A 61 -2.12 18.05 0.17
C LEU A 61 -2.83 17.02 1.04
N PRO A 62 -3.72 16.16 0.46
CA PRO A 62 -4.28 15.03 1.20
C PRO A 62 -3.17 14.12 1.70
N GLY A 63 -3.35 13.50 2.85
CA GLY A 63 -2.48 12.43 3.30
C GLY A 63 -2.46 11.28 2.28
N LEU A 64 -1.30 10.68 2.10
CA LEU A 64 -1.13 9.59 1.15
C LEU A 64 -1.91 8.34 1.58
N ILE A 65 -2.36 7.56 0.61
CA ILE A 65 -3.00 6.27 0.79
C ILE A 65 -2.19 5.24 0.02
N ASP A 66 -1.58 4.31 0.74
CA ASP A 66 -0.82 3.21 0.16
C ASP A 66 -1.74 2.00 -0.05
N ALA A 67 -1.93 1.58 -1.30
CA ALA A 67 -2.83 0.50 -1.66
C ALA A 67 -2.25 -0.91 -1.41
N HIS A 68 -0.98 -1.00 -0.97
CA HIS A 68 -0.32 -2.28 -0.74
C HIS A 68 0.80 -2.16 0.30
N CYS A 69 0.47 -2.39 1.57
CA CYS A 69 1.41 -2.30 2.69
C CYS A 69 1.10 -3.39 3.73
N HIS A 70 2.03 -4.31 3.94
CA HIS A 70 1.88 -5.46 4.85
C HIS A 70 2.35 -5.13 6.26
N LEU A 71 1.48 -4.60 7.12
CA LEU A 71 1.85 -4.14 8.46
C LEU A 71 2.42 -5.24 9.37
N SER A 72 2.05 -6.51 9.13
CA SER A 72 2.47 -7.65 9.96
C SER A 72 3.83 -8.24 9.61
N TYR A 73 4.37 -8.01 8.40
CA TYR A 73 5.60 -8.70 7.92
C TYR A 73 6.87 -8.26 8.63
N GLY A 74 6.90 -7.02 9.15
CA GLY A 74 7.93 -6.59 10.09
C GLY A 74 9.31 -6.39 9.50
N GLU A 75 9.40 -5.96 8.24
CA GLU A 75 10.64 -5.79 7.50
C GLU A 75 11.39 -7.13 7.35
N GLY A 76 10.61 -8.21 7.16
CA GLY A 76 11.12 -9.57 7.04
C GLY A 76 12.07 -9.75 5.87
N ARG A 77 13.15 -10.51 6.10
CA ARG A 77 14.19 -10.82 5.11
C ARG A 77 13.95 -12.15 4.41
N SER A 78 13.07 -12.96 4.95
CA SER A 78 12.71 -14.27 4.40
C SER A 78 11.29 -14.65 4.78
N ALA A 79 10.75 -15.68 4.08
CA ALA A 79 9.45 -16.26 4.41
C ALA A 79 9.42 -16.80 5.85
N GLU A 80 10.51 -17.38 6.34
CA GLU A 80 10.58 -17.91 7.71
C GLU A 80 10.49 -16.80 8.76
N GLU A 81 11.09 -15.63 8.50
CA GLU A 81 10.96 -14.48 9.41
C GLU A 81 9.53 -13.94 9.46
N ILE A 82 8.80 -14.02 8.36
CA ILE A 82 7.41 -13.58 8.27
C ILE A 82 6.49 -14.65 8.87
N ASP A 83 6.64 -15.89 8.45
CA ASP A 83 5.65 -16.96 8.62
C ASP A 83 5.88 -17.84 9.83
N VAL A 84 7.14 -18.03 10.27
CA VAL A 84 7.48 -19.06 11.28
C VAL A 84 7.83 -18.46 12.63
N TYR A 85 8.67 -17.40 12.62
CA TYR A 85 9.28 -16.95 13.86
C TYR A 85 8.45 -15.97 14.68
N GLY A 86 7.36 -15.44 14.13
CA GLY A 86 6.48 -14.48 14.81
C GLY A 86 5.13 -15.07 15.20
N GLY A 87 4.88 -15.26 16.49
CA GLY A 87 3.53 -15.58 16.98
C GLY A 87 2.58 -14.38 16.77
N ALA A 88 1.25 -14.63 16.79
CA ALA A 88 0.23 -13.63 16.54
C ALA A 88 0.34 -12.40 17.45
N GLU A 89 0.61 -12.62 18.73
CA GLU A 89 0.73 -11.56 19.74
C GLU A 89 1.91 -10.63 19.44
N TRP A 90 3.07 -11.22 19.11
CA TRP A 90 4.25 -10.47 18.73
C TRP A 90 4.02 -9.68 17.44
N SER A 91 3.47 -10.34 16.43
CA SER A 91 3.17 -9.73 15.13
C SER A 91 2.20 -8.55 15.27
N ALA A 92 1.19 -8.67 16.16
CA ALA A 92 0.25 -7.58 16.43
C ALA A 92 0.92 -6.37 17.09
N VAL A 93 1.76 -6.58 18.11
CA VAL A 93 2.51 -5.50 18.78
C VAL A 93 3.48 -4.84 17.79
N ARG A 94 4.21 -5.64 17.00
CA ARG A 94 5.12 -5.16 15.97
C ARG A 94 4.38 -4.36 14.89
N ALA A 95 3.21 -4.81 14.45
CA ALA A 95 2.42 -4.13 13.44
C ALA A 95 1.92 -2.75 13.89
N VAL A 96 1.58 -2.58 15.18
CA VAL A 96 1.27 -1.25 15.75
C VAL A 96 2.49 -0.32 15.68
N HIS A 97 3.68 -0.83 16.00
CA HIS A 97 4.92 -0.06 15.86
C HIS A 97 5.17 0.33 14.39
N ASN A 98 4.99 -0.60 13.45
CA ASN A 98 5.13 -0.36 12.02
C ASN A 98 4.10 0.67 11.50
N ALA A 99 2.84 0.56 11.92
CA ALA A 99 1.78 1.51 11.57
C ALA A 99 2.12 2.96 11.96
N ARG A 100 2.80 3.17 13.09
CA ARG A 100 3.28 4.51 13.50
C ARG A 100 4.36 5.04 12.54
N LYS A 101 5.30 4.18 12.07
CA LYS A 101 6.30 4.56 11.06
C LYS A 101 5.61 5.02 9.77
N VAL A 102 4.63 4.24 9.31
CA VAL A 102 3.84 4.54 8.10
C VAL A 102 3.10 5.87 8.22
N LEU A 103 2.38 6.10 9.33
CA LEU A 103 1.67 7.36 9.55
C LEU A 103 2.62 8.56 9.56
N ARG A 104 3.75 8.45 10.24
CA ARG A 104 4.77 9.52 10.31
C ARG A 104 5.41 9.81 8.96
N ALA A 105 5.34 8.88 8.01
CA ALA A 105 5.75 9.10 6.61
C ALA A 105 4.74 9.92 5.79
N GLY A 106 3.62 10.33 6.38
CA GLY A 106 2.57 11.07 5.67
C GLY A 106 1.52 10.16 5.02
N VAL A 107 1.59 8.86 5.26
CA VAL A 107 0.62 7.88 4.76
C VAL A 107 -0.49 7.74 5.81
N THR A 108 -1.64 8.35 5.54
CA THR A 108 -2.77 8.41 6.47
C THR A 108 -3.77 7.27 6.28
N GLY A 109 -3.63 6.52 5.19
CA GLY A 109 -4.42 5.32 4.89
C GLY A 109 -3.57 4.24 4.25
N VAL A 110 -3.86 2.97 4.55
CA VAL A 110 -3.22 1.81 3.91
C VAL A 110 -4.25 0.74 3.59
N CYS A 111 -4.04 0.02 2.49
CA CYS A 111 -4.58 -1.31 2.31
C CYS A 111 -3.52 -2.32 2.72
N ASP A 112 -3.82 -3.14 3.71
CA ASP A 112 -3.03 -4.32 4.07
C ASP A 112 -3.70 -5.53 3.40
N PRO A 113 -3.25 -5.91 2.19
CA PRO A 113 -3.94 -6.90 1.38
C PRO A 113 -3.60 -8.34 1.77
N GLY A 114 -2.74 -8.53 2.77
CA GLY A 114 -2.38 -9.84 3.27
C GLY A 114 -1.63 -9.77 4.58
N SER A 115 -2.12 -10.45 5.57
CA SER A 115 -1.63 -10.36 6.95
C SER A 115 -1.39 -11.74 7.53
N THR A 116 -0.33 -11.88 8.31
CA THR A 116 -0.20 -13.05 9.19
C THR A 116 -1.35 -13.02 10.20
N TRP A 117 -1.99 -14.15 10.46
CA TRP A 117 -3.18 -14.24 11.33
C TRP A 117 -4.25 -13.18 10.95
N ASN A 118 -4.87 -12.55 11.96
CA ASN A 118 -5.79 -11.42 11.84
C ASN A 118 -5.15 -10.10 12.26
N VAL A 119 -3.85 -9.93 12.08
CA VAL A 119 -3.09 -8.79 12.63
C VAL A 119 -3.57 -7.48 12.00
N ALA A 120 -3.79 -7.43 10.69
CA ALA A 120 -4.28 -6.21 10.03
C ALA A 120 -5.64 -5.75 10.60
N VAL A 121 -6.56 -6.69 10.84
CA VAL A 121 -7.87 -6.40 11.47
C VAL A 121 -7.67 -5.86 12.89
N THR A 122 -6.76 -6.46 13.65
CA THR A 122 -6.45 -6.03 15.02
C THR A 122 -5.89 -4.60 15.05
N VAL A 123 -4.95 -4.29 14.15
CA VAL A 123 -4.36 -2.94 14.03
C VAL A 123 -5.42 -1.93 13.60
N ARG A 124 -6.23 -2.27 12.58
CA ARG A 124 -7.35 -1.43 12.14
C ARG A 124 -8.25 -1.04 13.30
N ASP A 125 -8.71 -2.03 14.06
CA ASP A 125 -9.65 -1.81 15.14
C ASP A 125 -9.02 -1.03 16.30
N ALA A 126 -7.74 -1.28 16.62
CA ALA A 126 -7.00 -0.56 17.64
C ALA A 126 -6.76 0.91 17.27
N VAL A 127 -6.42 1.19 16.01
CA VAL A 127 -6.28 2.56 15.50
C VAL A 127 -7.64 3.26 15.45
N ALA A 128 -8.68 2.61 14.94
CA ALA A 128 -10.01 3.17 14.83
C ALA A 128 -10.63 3.50 16.20
N SER A 129 -10.30 2.72 17.23
CA SER A 129 -10.72 2.98 18.62
C SER A 129 -9.93 4.11 19.29
N GLY A 130 -8.89 4.63 18.68
CA GLY A 130 -8.00 5.62 19.27
C GLY A 130 -7.03 5.07 20.32
N MET A 131 -6.90 3.76 20.44
CA MET A 131 -5.95 3.12 21.36
C MET A 131 -4.50 3.38 20.94
N PHE A 132 -4.25 3.43 19.64
CA PHE A 132 -2.93 3.68 19.07
C PHE A 132 -3.01 4.66 17.89
N GLU A 133 -1.94 5.40 17.67
CA GLU A 133 -1.74 6.18 16.46
C GLU A 133 -1.34 5.29 15.29
N GLY A 134 -1.97 5.50 14.14
CA GLY A 134 -1.69 4.76 12.91
C GLY A 134 -2.53 5.28 11.74
N PRO A 135 -2.24 4.81 10.51
CA PRO A 135 -3.07 5.10 9.35
C PRO A 135 -4.42 4.40 9.48
N ARG A 136 -5.42 4.84 8.72
CA ARG A 136 -6.63 4.06 8.47
C ARG A 136 -6.23 2.80 7.73
N VAL A 137 -6.72 1.64 8.15
CA VAL A 137 -6.38 0.35 7.54
C VAL A 137 -7.58 -0.25 6.84
N PHE A 138 -7.42 -0.67 5.59
CA PHE A 138 -8.31 -1.57 4.86
C PHE A 138 -7.69 -2.97 4.95
N ALA A 139 -8.28 -3.83 5.75
CA ALA A 139 -7.62 -5.02 6.24
C ALA A 139 -8.10 -6.30 5.55
N ALA A 140 -7.15 -7.06 4.96
CA ALA A 140 -7.35 -8.46 4.62
C ALA A 140 -7.00 -9.39 5.80
N GLY A 141 -7.35 -10.66 5.65
CA GLY A 141 -6.79 -11.77 6.42
C GLY A 141 -5.57 -12.37 5.74
N ARG A 142 -5.35 -13.68 5.96
CA ARG A 142 -4.32 -14.44 5.23
C ARG A 142 -4.72 -14.64 3.77
N HIS A 143 -3.73 -14.77 2.89
CA HIS A 143 -3.98 -15.13 1.50
C HIS A 143 -4.67 -16.50 1.40
N ILE A 144 -5.67 -16.61 0.54
CA ILE A 144 -6.18 -17.93 0.15
C ILE A 144 -5.23 -18.49 -0.90
N VAL A 145 -4.66 -19.65 -0.61
CA VAL A 145 -3.61 -20.31 -1.41
C VAL A 145 -4.02 -21.77 -1.68
N ALA A 146 -3.61 -22.31 -2.81
CA ALA A 146 -3.65 -23.76 -3.07
C ALA A 146 -2.23 -24.33 -3.12
N ASP A 147 -2.10 -25.67 -3.01
CA ASP A 147 -0.81 -26.35 -3.05
C ASP A 147 -0.03 -25.99 -4.33
N GLY A 148 1.24 -25.64 -4.15
CA GLY A 148 2.13 -25.20 -5.24
C GLY A 148 1.82 -23.79 -5.76
N GLY A 149 1.04 -22.99 -5.02
CA GLY A 149 0.78 -21.59 -5.30
C GLY A 149 1.81 -20.65 -4.67
N PHE A 150 1.84 -19.41 -5.15
CA PHE A 150 2.61 -18.35 -4.49
C PHE A 150 2.15 -18.20 -3.02
N ALA A 151 3.08 -18.07 -2.11
CA ALA A 151 2.94 -18.10 -0.65
C ALA A 151 2.79 -19.52 -0.04
N ASP A 152 2.89 -20.59 -0.81
CA ASP A 152 3.08 -21.96 -0.32
C ASP A 152 4.57 -22.33 -0.34
N TYR A 153 5.36 -21.70 0.56
CA TYR A 153 6.83 -21.80 0.55
C TYR A 153 7.38 -23.04 1.26
N PHE A 154 6.53 -23.82 1.91
CA PHE A 154 6.98 -24.94 2.75
C PHE A 154 6.70 -26.28 2.06
N PRO A 155 7.64 -27.26 2.19
CA PRO A 155 7.43 -28.59 1.64
C PRO A 155 6.14 -29.24 2.17
N SER A 156 5.44 -29.99 1.34
CA SER A 156 4.15 -30.63 1.69
C SER A 156 4.18 -31.47 2.95
N TRP A 157 5.35 -32.05 3.31
CA TRP A 157 5.52 -32.82 4.54
C TRP A 157 5.67 -32.00 5.81
N LEU A 158 5.89 -30.68 5.70
CA LEU A 158 5.85 -29.72 6.82
C LEU A 158 4.49 -29.02 6.87
N GLY A 159 3.88 -28.79 5.72
CA GLY A 159 2.67 -28.02 5.60
C GLY A 159 2.91 -26.51 5.85
N MET A 160 1.87 -25.72 5.65
CA MET A 160 1.93 -24.29 5.89
C MET A 160 1.78 -23.99 7.39
N PRO A 161 2.70 -23.21 7.99
CA PRO A 161 2.56 -22.79 9.39
C PRO A 161 1.25 -22.04 9.63
N GLU A 162 0.65 -22.21 10.80
CA GLU A 162 -0.56 -21.48 11.16
C GLU A 162 -0.35 -19.95 11.22
N SER A 163 0.89 -19.54 11.49
CA SER A 163 1.34 -18.14 11.49
C SER A 163 1.61 -17.56 10.10
N ALA A 164 1.62 -18.37 9.04
CA ALA A 164 1.95 -17.93 7.70
C ALA A 164 1.00 -16.84 7.17
N GLU A 165 1.51 -16.07 6.22
CA GLU A 165 0.72 -15.08 5.48
C GLU A 165 -0.38 -15.70 4.63
N GLY A 166 -0.24 -16.98 4.27
CA GLY A 166 -1.20 -17.75 3.51
C GLY A 166 -1.98 -18.77 4.37
N VAL A 167 -3.04 -19.30 3.79
CA VAL A 167 -3.79 -20.44 4.29
C VAL A 167 -4.12 -21.36 3.13
N LEU A 168 -3.66 -22.63 3.21
CA LEU A 168 -3.96 -23.63 2.20
C LEU A 168 -5.44 -23.99 2.22
N CYS A 169 -6.05 -23.92 1.04
CA CYS A 169 -7.43 -24.29 0.79
C CYS A 169 -7.48 -25.20 -0.44
N PRO A 170 -7.09 -26.48 -0.32
CA PRO A 170 -6.96 -27.41 -1.44
C PRO A 170 -8.32 -27.87 -2.01
N THR A 171 -9.42 -27.62 -1.31
CA THR A 171 -10.75 -28.04 -1.75
C THR A 171 -11.73 -26.86 -1.78
N ARG A 172 -12.76 -26.95 -2.63
CA ARG A 172 -13.81 -25.93 -2.76
C ARG A 172 -14.53 -25.65 -1.43
N ASP A 173 -14.76 -26.67 -0.62
CA ASP A 173 -15.40 -26.50 0.70
C ASP A 173 -14.49 -25.71 1.66
N GLU A 174 -13.19 -25.94 1.60
CA GLU A 174 -12.23 -25.17 2.39
C GLU A 174 -12.12 -23.73 1.93
N MET A 175 -12.16 -23.45 0.63
CA MET A 175 -12.20 -22.10 0.08
C MET A 175 -13.42 -21.34 0.60
N VAL A 176 -14.61 -21.91 0.52
CA VAL A 176 -15.85 -21.29 1.03
C VAL A 176 -15.79 -21.09 2.54
N ARG A 177 -15.32 -22.12 3.27
CA ARG A 177 -15.16 -22.04 4.72
C ARG A 177 -14.20 -20.94 5.14
N GLU A 178 -13.09 -20.79 4.43
CA GLU A 178 -12.09 -19.76 4.71
C GLU A 178 -12.61 -18.35 4.44
N VAL A 179 -13.26 -18.11 3.30
CA VAL A 179 -13.91 -16.83 3.02
C VAL A 179 -14.87 -16.47 4.16
N ARG A 180 -15.74 -17.39 4.57
CA ARG A 180 -16.69 -17.17 5.68
C ARG A 180 -15.99 -16.92 7.00
N ARG A 181 -14.88 -17.63 7.27
CA ARG A 181 -14.08 -17.43 8.48
C ARG A 181 -13.47 -16.03 8.51
N GLN A 182 -12.88 -15.58 7.41
CA GLN A 182 -12.29 -14.24 7.31
C GLN A 182 -13.38 -13.14 7.43
N VAL A 183 -14.54 -13.32 6.81
CA VAL A 183 -15.68 -12.42 6.98
C VAL A 183 -16.16 -12.38 8.44
N LYS A 184 -16.24 -13.52 9.12
CA LYS A 184 -16.56 -13.58 10.54
C LYS A 184 -15.51 -12.84 11.39
N ASN A 185 -14.25 -12.86 10.98
CA ASN A 185 -13.16 -12.10 11.59
C ASN A 185 -13.15 -10.63 11.19
N ARG A 186 -14.17 -10.16 10.42
CA ARG A 186 -14.40 -8.78 10.05
C ARG A 186 -13.35 -8.19 9.12
N VAL A 187 -12.76 -8.98 8.23
CA VAL A 187 -11.90 -8.43 7.17
C VAL A 187 -12.69 -7.48 6.26
N ASP A 188 -12.03 -6.55 5.63
CA ASP A 188 -12.61 -5.65 4.63
C ASP A 188 -12.50 -6.25 3.22
N LEU A 189 -11.56 -7.16 3.03
CA LEU A 189 -11.10 -7.66 1.76
C LEU A 189 -10.67 -9.13 1.88
N ILE A 190 -10.89 -9.90 0.81
CA ILE A 190 -10.31 -11.23 0.60
C ILE A 190 -9.13 -11.10 -0.35
N LYS A 191 -7.99 -11.71 0.01
CA LYS A 191 -6.80 -11.80 -0.83
C LYS A 191 -6.62 -13.22 -1.34
N ILE A 192 -6.34 -13.36 -2.63
CA ILE A 192 -6.00 -14.62 -3.29
C ILE A 192 -4.54 -14.55 -3.77
N SER A 193 -3.78 -15.63 -3.62
CA SER A 193 -2.51 -15.84 -4.31
C SER A 193 -2.77 -16.72 -5.52
N GLY A 194 -2.84 -16.11 -6.70
CA GLY A 194 -3.32 -16.79 -7.91
C GLY A 194 -2.24 -17.48 -8.74
N ASP A 195 -1.00 -17.00 -8.69
CA ASP A 195 0.10 -17.58 -9.46
C ASP A 195 0.52 -18.95 -8.92
N SER A 196 0.93 -19.84 -9.83
CA SER A 196 1.60 -21.09 -9.45
C SER A 196 3.12 -20.89 -9.48
N GLU A 197 3.85 -21.63 -8.64
CA GLU A 197 5.32 -21.64 -8.69
C GLU A 197 5.86 -22.08 -10.04
N ALA A 198 5.14 -22.95 -10.76
CA ALA A 198 5.53 -23.42 -12.09
C ALA A 198 5.60 -22.28 -13.11
N GLN A 199 4.86 -21.18 -12.92
CA GLN A 199 4.84 -20.03 -13.84
C GLN A 199 6.15 -19.25 -13.84
N GLU A 200 6.96 -19.32 -12.79
CA GLU A 200 8.29 -18.70 -12.80
C GLU A 200 9.19 -19.27 -13.91
N ALA A 201 9.14 -20.59 -14.11
CA ALA A 201 9.89 -21.28 -15.16
C ALA A 201 9.12 -21.34 -16.49
N ARG A 202 7.78 -21.35 -16.43
CA ARG A 202 6.88 -21.51 -17.57
C ARG A 202 5.69 -20.54 -17.45
N PRO A 203 5.86 -19.29 -17.90
CA PRO A 203 4.84 -18.25 -17.78
C PRO A 203 3.49 -18.55 -18.46
N ASP A 204 3.48 -19.51 -19.39
CA ASP A 204 2.30 -19.96 -20.12
C ASP A 204 1.40 -20.96 -19.37
N VAL A 205 1.90 -21.53 -18.26
CA VAL A 205 1.13 -22.46 -17.43
C VAL A 205 -0.01 -21.71 -16.72
N GLY A 206 -1.10 -22.42 -16.47
CA GLY A 206 -2.26 -21.85 -15.79
C GLY A 206 -2.00 -21.45 -14.34
N PRO A 207 -2.92 -20.65 -13.76
CA PRO A 207 -2.89 -20.32 -12.33
C PRO A 207 -3.05 -21.56 -11.46
N VAL A 208 -2.76 -21.41 -10.17
CA VAL A 208 -2.92 -22.50 -9.19
C VAL A 208 -4.39 -22.90 -8.99
N PHE A 209 -5.30 -21.96 -9.16
CA PHE A 209 -6.75 -22.20 -9.09
C PHE A 209 -7.35 -22.34 -10.49
N SER A 210 -8.33 -23.24 -10.64
CA SER A 210 -9.19 -23.26 -11.81
C SER A 210 -10.12 -22.04 -11.86
N ASP A 211 -10.68 -21.77 -13.03
CA ASP A 211 -11.68 -20.70 -13.20
C ASP A 211 -12.90 -20.87 -12.28
N GLU A 212 -13.32 -22.12 -12.05
CA GLU A 212 -14.43 -22.43 -11.16
C GLU A 212 -14.10 -22.13 -9.69
N GLU A 213 -12.88 -22.42 -9.26
CA GLU A 213 -12.42 -22.16 -7.89
C GLU A 213 -12.26 -20.67 -7.64
N LEU A 214 -11.63 -19.93 -8.54
CA LEU A 214 -11.56 -18.48 -8.45
C LEU A 214 -12.95 -17.85 -8.44
N GLY A 215 -13.83 -18.28 -9.34
CA GLY A 215 -15.23 -17.82 -9.39
C GLY A 215 -15.98 -18.09 -8.08
N LEU A 216 -15.76 -19.25 -7.47
CA LEU A 216 -16.38 -19.61 -6.19
C LEU A 216 -15.92 -18.70 -5.04
N ILE A 217 -14.60 -18.45 -4.92
CA ILE A 217 -14.05 -17.57 -3.88
C ILE A 217 -14.59 -16.14 -4.04
N VAL A 218 -14.56 -15.61 -5.28
CA VAL A 218 -15.01 -14.25 -5.57
C VAL A 218 -16.52 -14.09 -5.33
N ALA A 219 -17.32 -15.02 -5.84
CA ALA A 219 -18.78 -14.98 -5.67
C ALA A 219 -19.18 -15.04 -4.19
N GLU A 220 -18.53 -15.90 -3.38
CA GLU A 220 -18.83 -16.01 -1.96
C GLU A 220 -18.41 -14.76 -1.19
N ALA A 221 -17.25 -14.17 -1.51
CA ALA A 221 -16.79 -12.92 -0.90
C ALA A 221 -17.74 -11.76 -1.23
N HIS A 222 -18.11 -11.58 -2.50
CA HIS A 222 -19.03 -10.54 -2.95
C HIS A 222 -20.43 -10.72 -2.35
N ARG A 223 -20.94 -11.96 -2.29
CA ARG A 223 -22.21 -12.28 -1.62
C ARG A 223 -22.22 -11.83 -0.16
N LEU A 224 -21.06 -11.85 0.50
CA LEU A 224 -20.87 -11.43 1.89
C LEU A 224 -20.39 -9.97 2.02
N GLY A 225 -20.44 -9.21 0.92
CA GLY A 225 -20.12 -7.78 0.90
C GLY A 225 -18.63 -7.46 1.10
N ARG A 226 -17.72 -8.36 0.68
CA ARG A 226 -16.28 -8.15 0.72
C ARG A 226 -15.71 -8.02 -0.67
N LYS A 227 -14.78 -7.08 -0.83
CA LYS A 227 -13.96 -6.95 -2.03
C LYS A 227 -12.97 -8.09 -2.13
N VAL A 228 -12.47 -8.34 -3.35
CA VAL A 228 -11.48 -9.38 -3.62
C VAL A 228 -10.34 -8.79 -4.42
N THR A 229 -9.11 -9.08 -4.00
CA THR A 229 -7.91 -8.81 -4.79
C THR A 229 -7.07 -10.08 -4.95
N ILE A 230 -6.23 -10.08 -5.97
CA ILE A 230 -5.43 -11.24 -6.33
C ILE A 230 -3.98 -10.83 -6.63
N HIS A 231 -3.03 -11.61 -6.11
CA HIS A 231 -1.67 -11.63 -6.62
C HIS A 231 -1.66 -12.37 -7.94
N ALA A 232 -1.33 -11.70 -9.02
CA ALA A 232 -1.31 -12.26 -10.35
C ALA A 232 -0.26 -11.53 -11.22
N ARG A 233 0.90 -12.14 -11.41
CA ARG A 233 1.97 -11.58 -12.25
C ARG A 233 1.81 -11.96 -13.72
N TYR A 234 1.31 -13.15 -13.99
CA TYR A 234 1.31 -13.77 -15.32
C TYR A 234 -0.04 -13.63 -16.02
N ALA A 235 0.01 -13.48 -17.36
CA ALA A 235 -1.17 -13.28 -18.18
C ALA A 235 -2.27 -14.34 -17.99
N PRO A 236 -1.97 -15.66 -17.91
CA PRO A 236 -3.01 -16.67 -17.65
C PRO A 236 -3.75 -16.44 -16.33
N THR A 237 -3.05 -16.06 -15.25
CA THR A 237 -3.63 -15.76 -13.95
C THR A 237 -4.50 -14.48 -14.01
N VAL A 238 -3.99 -13.44 -14.67
CA VAL A 238 -4.75 -12.19 -14.86
C VAL A 238 -6.04 -12.45 -15.65
N ARG A 239 -5.98 -13.22 -16.73
CA ARG A 239 -7.18 -13.59 -17.52
C ARG A 239 -8.21 -14.36 -16.68
N ALA A 240 -7.77 -15.29 -15.84
CA ALA A 240 -8.63 -16.03 -14.92
C ALA A 240 -9.23 -15.10 -13.85
N ALA A 241 -8.46 -14.18 -13.29
CA ALA A 241 -8.91 -13.18 -12.33
C ALA A 241 -10.02 -12.26 -12.92
N LEU A 242 -9.84 -11.82 -14.17
CA LEU A 242 -10.86 -11.03 -14.87
C LEU A 242 -12.17 -11.81 -15.05
N ARG A 243 -12.09 -13.10 -15.45
CA ARG A 243 -13.28 -13.95 -15.57
C ARG A 243 -13.98 -14.17 -14.23
N ALA A 244 -13.20 -14.28 -13.15
CA ALA A 244 -13.75 -14.43 -11.80
C ALA A 244 -14.37 -13.14 -11.25
N GLY A 245 -14.02 -11.96 -11.78
CA GLY A 245 -14.58 -10.68 -11.40
C GLY A 245 -13.96 -10.07 -10.14
N VAL A 246 -12.63 -10.15 -9.97
CA VAL A 246 -11.91 -9.51 -8.86
C VAL A 246 -12.02 -7.97 -8.92
N ASP A 247 -11.92 -7.30 -7.78
CA ASP A 247 -12.06 -5.84 -7.70
C ASP A 247 -10.81 -5.09 -8.17
N TRP A 248 -9.61 -5.63 -7.96
CA TRP A 248 -8.35 -5.15 -8.55
C TRP A 248 -7.31 -6.26 -8.59
N ILE A 249 -6.28 -6.08 -9.42
CA ILE A 249 -5.18 -7.04 -9.61
C ILE A 249 -3.88 -6.41 -9.11
N ILE A 250 -3.09 -7.20 -8.39
CA ILE A 250 -1.79 -6.80 -7.87
C ILE A 250 -0.71 -7.36 -8.79
N HIS A 251 0.30 -6.54 -9.06
CA HIS A 251 1.43 -6.72 -9.96
C HIS A 251 1.05 -6.66 -11.44
N ALA A 252 0.45 -7.69 -12.00
CA ALA A 252 0.18 -7.82 -13.44
C ALA A 252 1.45 -7.65 -14.31
N SER A 253 2.58 -8.27 -13.89
CA SER A 253 3.92 -7.97 -14.42
C SER A 253 4.10 -8.36 -15.88
N PHE A 254 3.60 -9.54 -16.27
CA PHE A 254 3.89 -10.18 -17.58
C PHE A 254 2.62 -10.22 -18.46
N LEU A 255 2.03 -9.04 -18.73
CA LEU A 255 0.92 -8.94 -19.67
C LEU A 255 1.43 -8.67 -21.08
N GLU A 256 0.84 -9.35 -22.05
CA GLU A 256 1.06 -9.10 -23.46
C GLU A 256 0.14 -7.96 -23.97
N PRO A 257 0.44 -7.36 -25.14
CA PRO A 257 -0.38 -6.27 -25.67
C PRO A 257 -1.87 -6.63 -25.82
N GLU A 258 -2.20 -7.88 -26.13
CA GLU A 258 -3.57 -8.37 -26.27
C GLU A 258 -4.34 -8.45 -24.95
N ASP A 259 -3.65 -8.50 -23.81
CA ASP A 259 -4.28 -8.57 -22.49
C ASP A 259 -4.82 -7.21 -22.02
N ILE A 260 -4.28 -6.13 -22.56
CA ILE A 260 -4.61 -4.76 -22.12
C ILE A 260 -6.07 -4.40 -22.41
N GLY A 261 -6.57 -4.79 -23.59
CA GLY A 261 -7.99 -4.59 -23.95
C GLY A 261 -8.95 -5.21 -22.95
N PRO A 262 -8.85 -6.51 -22.67
CA PRO A 262 -9.68 -7.17 -21.64
C PRO A 262 -9.63 -6.54 -20.26
N VAL A 263 -8.43 -6.13 -19.76
CA VAL A 263 -8.31 -5.44 -18.45
C VAL A 263 -9.05 -4.11 -18.46
N ARG A 264 -8.86 -3.29 -19.52
CA ARG A 264 -9.58 -2.01 -19.69
C ARG A 264 -11.08 -2.19 -19.71
N ASP A 265 -11.57 -3.14 -20.52
CA ASP A 265 -12.99 -3.36 -20.74
C ASP A 265 -13.70 -3.90 -19.49
N ALA A 266 -12.98 -4.65 -18.66
CA ALA A 266 -13.45 -5.07 -17.34
C ALA A 266 -13.44 -3.92 -16.31
N GLY A 267 -12.73 -2.82 -16.58
CA GLY A 267 -12.61 -1.67 -15.66
C GLY A 267 -11.83 -1.97 -14.38
N VAL A 268 -11.07 -3.06 -14.36
CA VAL A 268 -10.33 -3.54 -13.19
C VAL A 268 -9.03 -2.74 -13.03
N PRO A 269 -8.80 -2.07 -11.87
CA PRO A 269 -7.54 -1.38 -11.60
C PRO A 269 -6.36 -2.34 -11.41
N LEU A 270 -5.15 -1.85 -11.69
CA LEU A 270 -3.90 -2.55 -11.42
C LEU A 270 -3.12 -1.86 -10.30
N CYS A 271 -2.59 -2.63 -9.35
CA CYS A 271 -1.68 -2.17 -8.31
C CYS A 271 -0.29 -2.75 -8.59
N PRO A 272 0.59 -2.05 -9.32
CA PRO A 272 1.82 -2.64 -9.86
C PRO A 272 2.88 -2.95 -8.83
N THR A 273 2.97 -2.19 -7.73
CA THR A 273 4.01 -2.36 -6.69
C THR A 273 5.44 -2.32 -7.25
N LEU A 274 5.71 -1.35 -8.10
CA LEU A 274 7.02 -1.14 -8.73
C LEU A 274 8.15 -1.02 -7.71
N THR A 275 7.85 -0.42 -6.56
CA THR A 275 8.84 -0.05 -5.53
C THR A 275 9.66 -1.24 -5.04
N LEU A 276 9.02 -2.37 -4.71
CA LEU A 276 9.74 -3.57 -4.25
C LEU A 276 10.74 -4.05 -5.30
N THR A 277 10.26 -4.25 -6.52
CA THR A 277 11.07 -4.79 -7.61
C THR A 277 12.19 -3.84 -8.01
N ALA A 278 11.90 -2.53 -8.08
CA ALA A 278 12.90 -1.51 -8.38
C ALA A 278 13.98 -1.42 -7.29
N ASN A 279 13.62 -1.46 -6.01
CA ASN A 279 14.57 -1.44 -4.90
C ASN A 279 15.52 -2.64 -4.94
N ILE A 280 15.00 -3.85 -5.27
CA ILE A 280 15.84 -5.04 -5.43
C ILE A 280 16.82 -4.86 -6.57
N VAL A 281 16.38 -4.32 -7.70
CA VAL A 281 17.22 -4.12 -8.89
C VAL A 281 18.27 -3.04 -8.66
N GLU A 282 17.91 -1.92 -8.03
CA GLU A 282 18.80 -0.78 -7.88
C GLU A 282 19.78 -0.94 -6.72
N TRP A 283 19.36 -1.52 -5.59
CA TRP A 283 20.15 -1.58 -4.35
C TRP A 283 20.26 -2.95 -3.71
N GLY A 284 19.64 -3.98 -4.32
CA GLY A 284 19.63 -5.32 -3.73
C GLY A 284 21.03 -5.86 -3.42
N ALA A 285 22.00 -5.65 -4.30
CA ALA A 285 23.38 -6.10 -4.10
C ALA A 285 24.01 -5.49 -2.86
N GLU A 286 23.68 -4.23 -2.51
CA GLU A 286 24.24 -3.52 -1.36
C GLU A 286 23.72 -4.06 -0.01
N VAL A 287 22.53 -4.67 -0.03
CA VAL A 287 21.90 -5.26 1.15
C VAL A 287 21.93 -6.78 1.17
N GLY A 288 22.71 -7.40 0.27
CA GLY A 288 22.99 -8.84 0.25
C GLY A 288 21.95 -9.68 -0.47
N VAL A 289 21.15 -9.09 -1.38
CA VAL A 289 20.27 -9.87 -2.27
C VAL A 289 21.11 -10.67 -3.25
N SER A 290 20.77 -11.95 -3.47
CA SER A 290 21.55 -12.80 -4.38
C SER A 290 21.55 -12.29 -5.83
N PRO A 291 22.67 -12.38 -6.55
CA PRO A 291 22.73 -11.93 -7.95
C PRO A 291 21.69 -12.60 -8.86
N SER A 292 21.43 -13.90 -8.65
CA SER A 292 20.43 -14.64 -9.43
C SER A 292 19.02 -14.08 -9.22
N TYR A 293 18.66 -13.71 -7.99
CA TYR A 293 17.36 -13.11 -7.68
C TYR A 293 17.24 -11.69 -8.24
N ILE A 294 18.32 -10.90 -8.22
CA ILE A 294 18.36 -9.56 -8.86
C ILE A 294 18.09 -9.71 -10.38
N GLU A 295 18.67 -10.69 -11.05
CA GLU A 295 18.43 -10.91 -12.49
C GLU A 295 16.97 -11.34 -12.80
N VAL A 296 16.36 -12.12 -11.93
CA VAL A 296 14.91 -12.44 -12.02
C VAL A 296 14.09 -11.17 -11.89
N LYS A 297 14.39 -10.35 -10.87
CA LYS A 297 13.64 -9.10 -10.60
C LYS A 297 13.87 -8.04 -11.66
N LYS A 298 15.03 -8.00 -12.30
CA LYS A 298 15.29 -7.10 -13.43
C LYS A 298 14.38 -7.41 -14.61
N ARG A 299 14.26 -8.68 -14.99
CA ARG A 299 13.32 -9.12 -16.04
C ARG A 299 11.87 -8.80 -15.68
N GLU A 300 11.50 -9.01 -14.40
CA GLU A 300 10.16 -8.66 -13.92
C GLU A 300 9.92 -7.16 -13.99
N LEU A 301 10.88 -6.32 -13.58
CA LEU A 301 10.76 -4.86 -13.63
C LEU A 301 10.56 -4.36 -15.05
N ASP A 302 11.36 -4.86 -16.00
CA ASP A 302 11.26 -4.48 -17.42
C ASP A 302 9.87 -4.82 -18.00
N ALA A 303 9.36 -6.01 -17.70
CA ALA A 303 8.03 -6.45 -18.12
C ALA A 303 6.91 -5.64 -17.45
N LEU A 304 7.02 -5.42 -16.14
CA LEU A 304 6.05 -4.66 -15.35
C LEU A 304 5.95 -3.21 -15.82
N VAL A 305 7.08 -2.56 -16.08
CA VAL A 305 7.11 -1.19 -16.62
C VAL A 305 6.42 -1.15 -18.00
N ALA A 306 6.74 -2.09 -18.89
CA ALA A 306 6.10 -2.15 -20.19
C ALA A 306 4.59 -2.39 -20.10
N THR A 307 4.14 -3.25 -19.17
CA THR A 307 2.73 -3.45 -18.88
C THR A 307 2.06 -2.17 -18.37
N CYS A 308 2.68 -1.50 -17.38
CA CYS A 308 2.14 -0.26 -16.82
C CYS A 308 2.03 0.86 -17.85
N GLN A 309 3.03 0.99 -18.75
CA GLN A 309 2.99 1.97 -19.84
C GLN A 309 1.82 1.71 -20.79
N ARG A 310 1.61 0.45 -21.19
CA ARG A 310 0.46 0.06 -22.03
C ARG A 310 -0.87 0.29 -21.30
N ALA A 311 -0.96 -0.11 -20.03
CA ALA A 311 -2.16 0.06 -19.23
C ALA A 311 -2.51 1.54 -19.03
N HIS A 312 -1.52 2.37 -18.68
CA HIS A 312 -1.72 3.82 -18.55
C HIS A 312 -2.15 4.45 -19.88
N GLY A 313 -1.47 4.11 -20.99
CA GLY A 313 -1.83 4.58 -22.33
C GLY A 313 -3.23 4.15 -22.78
N ALA A 314 -3.75 3.04 -22.29
CA ALA A 314 -5.11 2.55 -22.54
C ALA A 314 -6.16 3.13 -21.57
N GLY A 315 -5.76 3.97 -20.60
CA GLY A 315 -6.64 4.56 -19.61
C GLY A 315 -7.05 3.64 -18.45
N ILE A 316 -6.32 2.53 -18.24
CA ILE A 316 -6.50 1.66 -17.07
C ILE A 316 -5.99 2.41 -15.83
N ARG A 317 -6.77 2.38 -14.75
CA ARG A 317 -6.39 3.01 -13.48
C ARG A 317 -5.23 2.24 -12.83
N LEU A 318 -4.14 2.95 -12.52
CA LEU A 318 -3.03 2.43 -11.74
C LEU A 318 -3.19 2.90 -10.28
N MET A 319 -3.09 1.97 -9.34
CA MET A 319 -3.08 2.22 -7.90
C MET A 319 -1.65 2.41 -7.42
N ALA A 320 -1.42 3.32 -6.52
CA ALA A 320 -0.12 3.46 -5.86
C ALA A 320 -0.04 2.56 -4.63
N GLY A 321 0.83 1.57 -4.65
CA GLY A 321 1.08 0.62 -3.57
C GLY A 321 2.56 0.27 -3.48
N SER A 322 3.18 0.46 -2.31
CA SER A 322 4.62 0.37 -2.12
C SER A 322 5.16 -1.04 -1.89
N GLU A 323 4.29 -1.96 -1.50
CA GLU A 323 4.65 -3.28 -0.98
C GLU A 323 5.60 -3.19 0.24
N ALA A 324 5.38 -2.18 1.09
CA ALA A 324 6.12 -2.03 2.32
C ALA A 324 5.83 -3.18 3.30
N GLY A 325 6.87 -3.64 3.97
CA GLY A 325 6.81 -4.76 4.91
C GLY A 325 7.98 -5.72 4.79
N PHE A 326 8.72 -5.67 3.67
CA PHE A 326 9.94 -6.44 3.45
C PHE A 326 11.19 -5.64 3.81
N SER A 327 12.31 -6.33 3.98
CA SER A 327 13.60 -5.72 4.29
C SER A 327 14.09 -4.73 3.22
N VAL A 328 13.64 -4.88 1.98
CA VAL A 328 13.96 -3.97 0.86
C VAL A 328 12.96 -2.84 0.69
N THR A 329 11.86 -2.89 1.44
CA THR A 329 10.82 -1.86 1.51
C THR A 329 10.41 -1.61 2.96
N PRO A 330 11.34 -1.17 3.84
CA PRO A 330 11.03 -0.84 5.23
C PRO A 330 9.94 0.20 5.36
N TYR A 331 9.19 0.14 6.46
CA TYR A 331 8.10 1.06 6.72
C TYR A 331 8.58 2.50 6.92
N GLY A 332 7.81 3.43 6.40
CA GLY A 332 8.03 4.86 6.61
C GLY A 332 9.04 5.50 5.66
N GLU A 333 9.63 4.73 4.75
CA GLU A 333 10.70 5.21 3.89
C GLU A 333 10.36 5.20 2.39
N TRP A 334 9.68 4.17 1.91
CA TRP A 334 9.55 3.90 0.48
C TRP A 334 8.15 4.12 -0.10
N HIS A 335 7.17 4.52 0.70
CA HIS A 335 5.77 4.66 0.26
C HIS A 335 5.58 5.64 -0.92
N SER A 336 6.30 6.76 -0.92
CA SER A 336 6.22 7.76 -1.99
C SER A 336 7.02 7.39 -3.23
N ARG A 337 7.93 6.42 -3.14
CA ARG A 337 8.74 6.00 -4.26
C ARG A 337 7.89 5.44 -5.42
N GLU A 338 6.78 4.79 -5.09
CA GLU A 338 5.87 4.33 -6.12
C GLU A 338 5.42 5.46 -7.06
N LEU A 339 5.14 6.64 -6.50
CA LEU A 339 4.77 7.81 -7.29
C LEU A 339 5.92 8.28 -8.20
N GLU A 340 7.15 8.29 -7.67
CA GLU A 340 8.34 8.62 -8.44
C GLU A 340 8.52 7.65 -9.63
N LEU A 341 8.33 6.35 -9.40
CA LEU A 341 8.45 5.31 -10.42
C LEU A 341 7.31 5.37 -11.45
N LEU A 342 6.08 5.62 -11.01
CA LEU A 342 4.94 5.85 -11.91
C LEU A 342 5.18 7.03 -12.85
N VAL A 343 5.83 8.09 -12.38
CA VAL A 343 6.20 9.22 -13.25
C VAL A 343 7.41 8.88 -14.11
N LYS A 344 8.52 8.42 -13.51
CA LYS A 344 9.80 8.22 -14.18
C LYS A 344 9.79 7.07 -15.19
N LEU A 345 9.17 5.95 -14.83
CA LEU A 345 9.21 4.73 -15.64
C LEU A 345 7.94 4.53 -16.48
N VAL A 346 6.78 4.88 -15.94
CA VAL A 346 5.50 4.66 -16.64
C VAL A 346 5.11 5.87 -17.50
N GLY A 347 5.55 7.09 -17.14
CA GLY A 347 5.25 8.32 -17.87
C GLY A 347 3.95 9.00 -17.41
N MET A 348 3.46 8.69 -16.21
CA MET A 348 2.33 9.44 -15.63
C MET A 348 2.72 10.89 -15.34
N ARG A 349 1.75 11.80 -15.42
CA ARG A 349 1.97 13.17 -14.93
C ARG A 349 2.09 13.16 -13.40
N PRO A 350 2.90 14.03 -12.78
CA PRO A 350 3.03 14.08 -11.32
C PRO A 350 1.68 14.22 -10.59
N MET A 351 0.75 15.00 -11.12
CA MET A 351 -0.60 15.14 -10.56
C MET A 351 -1.36 13.79 -10.59
N ASP A 352 -1.28 13.04 -11.69
CA ASP A 352 -1.98 11.75 -11.80
C ASP A 352 -1.42 10.72 -10.81
N ALA A 353 -0.10 10.71 -10.61
CA ALA A 353 0.54 9.87 -9.61
C ALA A 353 0.11 10.25 -8.18
N LEU A 354 0.00 11.55 -7.87
CA LEU A 354 -0.55 12.01 -6.58
C LEU A 354 -2.01 11.59 -6.40
N LEU A 355 -2.83 11.69 -7.46
CA LEU A 355 -4.22 11.26 -7.40
C LEU A 355 -4.33 9.74 -7.19
N ALA A 356 -3.46 8.94 -7.81
CA ALA A 356 -3.40 7.50 -7.58
C ALA A 356 -3.14 7.15 -6.11
N ALA A 357 -2.28 7.92 -5.42
CA ALA A 357 -1.94 7.74 -4.01
C ALA A 357 -2.87 8.48 -3.03
N THR A 358 -3.96 9.08 -3.49
CA THR A 358 -4.89 9.84 -2.65
C THR A 358 -6.34 9.51 -3.01
N ARG A 359 -6.97 10.33 -3.84
CA ARG A 359 -8.39 10.21 -4.24
C ARG A 359 -8.72 8.87 -4.88
N ASP A 360 -7.90 8.39 -5.79
CA ASP A 360 -8.22 7.21 -6.59
C ASP A 360 -8.10 5.94 -5.76
N ASN A 361 -7.06 5.82 -4.93
CA ASN A 361 -6.96 4.74 -3.94
C ASN A 361 -8.12 4.79 -2.94
N ALA A 362 -8.47 5.98 -2.41
CA ALA A 362 -9.63 6.13 -1.52
C ALA A 362 -10.92 5.59 -2.18
N ALA A 363 -11.17 5.99 -3.42
CA ALA A 363 -12.35 5.56 -4.17
C ALA A 363 -12.39 4.04 -4.40
N ILE A 364 -11.26 3.42 -4.80
CA ILE A 364 -11.17 1.97 -5.02
C ILE A 364 -11.39 1.20 -3.72
N LEU A 365 -10.84 1.69 -2.60
CA LEU A 365 -11.06 1.10 -1.27
C LEU A 365 -12.45 1.39 -0.70
N GLY A 366 -13.24 2.27 -1.33
CA GLY A 366 -14.58 2.62 -0.86
C GLY A 366 -14.60 3.68 0.24
N TRP A 367 -13.54 4.45 0.40
CA TRP A 367 -13.45 5.55 1.35
C TRP A 367 -13.92 6.86 0.70
N SER A 368 -15.16 7.24 0.95
CA SER A 368 -15.75 8.44 0.34
C SER A 368 -15.42 9.75 1.07
N ASP A 369 -14.89 9.66 2.29
CA ASP A 369 -14.70 10.78 3.21
C ASP A 369 -13.23 11.22 3.36
N THR A 370 -12.32 10.72 2.53
CA THR A 370 -10.89 11.04 2.54
C THR A 370 -10.32 11.13 1.12
N GLY A 371 -9.01 11.38 0.97
CA GLY A 371 -8.31 11.44 -0.31
C GLY A 371 -8.41 12.76 -1.07
N ALA A 372 -9.14 13.75 -0.53
CA ALA A 372 -9.18 15.12 -1.05
C ALA A 372 -9.34 16.14 0.08
N VAL A 373 -8.92 17.39 -0.18
CA VAL A 373 -9.04 18.52 0.77
C VAL A 373 -10.26 19.35 0.39
N GLU A 374 -11.42 18.87 0.81
CA GLU A 374 -12.72 19.49 0.55
C GLU A 374 -13.53 19.60 1.84
N PRO A 375 -14.39 20.66 1.99
CA PRO A 375 -15.29 20.76 3.12
C PRO A 375 -16.15 19.50 3.30
N GLY A 376 -16.25 19.03 4.54
CA GLY A 376 -16.99 17.81 4.91
C GLY A 376 -16.13 16.53 4.92
N ARG A 377 -14.95 16.52 4.30
CA ARG A 377 -14.04 15.38 4.36
C ARG A 377 -13.22 15.36 5.64
N ARG A 378 -12.68 14.21 5.98
CA ARG A 378 -11.73 14.05 7.08
C ARG A 378 -10.47 14.86 6.83
N ALA A 379 -9.95 15.45 7.87
CA ALA A 379 -8.71 16.19 7.82
C ALA A 379 -7.51 15.24 7.95
N ASP A 380 -7.32 14.39 6.94
CA ASP A 380 -6.13 13.58 6.74
C ASP A 380 -5.24 14.37 5.75
N LEU A 381 -4.24 15.10 6.28
CA LEU A 381 -3.49 16.11 5.54
C LEU A 381 -1.97 15.93 5.71
N LEU A 382 -1.24 16.31 4.68
CA LEU A 382 0.22 16.38 4.66
C LEU A 382 0.66 17.79 4.30
N VAL A 383 1.66 18.32 5.01
CA VAL A 383 2.32 19.58 4.70
C VAL A 383 3.79 19.31 4.44
N VAL A 384 4.27 19.65 3.25
CA VAL A 384 5.65 19.43 2.82
C VAL A 384 6.32 20.74 2.40
N ASP A 385 7.62 20.83 2.63
CA ASP A 385 8.45 21.91 2.12
C ASP A 385 8.80 21.65 0.64
N GLY A 386 8.36 22.56 -0.23
CA GLY A 386 8.55 22.50 -1.67
C GLY A 386 7.29 22.10 -2.44
N ASP A 387 7.47 21.84 -3.73
CA ASP A 387 6.41 21.51 -4.70
C ASP A 387 6.52 20.04 -5.14
N PRO A 388 5.62 19.16 -4.67
CA PRO A 388 5.61 17.74 -5.07
C PRO A 388 5.31 17.52 -6.56
N LEU A 389 4.73 18.47 -7.27
CA LEU A 389 4.49 18.34 -8.72
C LEU A 389 5.77 18.53 -9.54
N SER A 390 6.75 19.24 -9.00
CA SER A 390 8.07 19.39 -9.60
C SER A 390 9.08 18.37 -9.09
N ASP A 391 8.90 17.90 -7.84
CA ASP A 391 9.81 16.96 -7.17
C ASP A 391 9.02 16.05 -6.21
N LEU A 392 8.57 14.89 -6.71
CA LEU A 392 7.86 13.88 -5.89
C LEU A 392 8.73 13.31 -4.77
N GLY A 393 10.08 13.37 -4.89
CA GLY A 393 11.00 12.96 -3.85
C GLY A 393 10.81 13.71 -2.53
N ALA A 394 10.29 14.94 -2.59
CA ALA A 394 9.93 15.73 -1.41
C ALA A 394 8.97 15.01 -0.45
N LEU A 395 8.08 14.16 -0.97
CA LEU A 395 7.12 13.39 -0.16
C LEU A 395 7.80 12.33 0.69
N GLY A 396 8.91 11.77 0.19
CA GLY A 396 9.70 10.76 0.90
C GLY A 396 10.78 11.35 1.81
N ASP A 397 11.12 12.61 1.62
CA ASP A 397 12.15 13.29 2.41
C ASP A 397 11.59 13.68 3.78
N ARG A 398 12.13 13.03 4.83
CA ARG A 398 11.73 13.30 6.20
C ARG A 398 11.99 14.75 6.63
N ALA A 399 13.07 15.35 6.17
CA ALA A 399 13.44 16.73 6.54
C ALA A 399 12.47 17.77 5.94
N ARG A 400 11.83 17.43 4.82
CA ARG A 400 10.86 18.28 4.13
C ARG A 400 9.43 18.06 4.60
N ARG A 401 9.16 17.05 5.43
CA ARG A 401 7.83 16.77 6.00
C ARG A 401 7.57 17.70 7.20
N CYS A 402 6.76 18.72 7.01
CA CYS A 402 6.51 19.78 8.01
C CYS A 402 5.41 19.44 9.00
N ALA A 403 4.33 18.79 8.54
CA ALA A 403 3.25 18.33 9.41
C ALA A 403 2.46 17.20 8.73
N VAL A 404 1.94 16.30 9.54
CA VAL A 404 0.95 15.29 9.17
C VAL A 404 -0.24 15.44 10.09
N PHE A 405 -1.44 15.37 9.54
CA PHE A 405 -2.67 15.35 10.31
C PHE A 405 -3.45 14.09 9.98
N LYS A 406 -3.93 13.43 11.01
CA LYS A 406 -4.79 12.25 10.90
C LYS A 406 -6.08 12.49 11.69
N ASP A 407 -7.23 12.42 11.01
CA ASP A 407 -8.53 12.79 11.60
C ASP A 407 -8.47 14.15 12.32
N GLY A 408 -7.79 15.14 11.72
CA GLY A 408 -7.62 16.49 12.23
C GLY A 408 -6.71 16.63 13.44
N ARG A 409 -6.02 15.57 13.86
CA ARG A 409 -5.03 15.62 14.95
C ARG A 409 -3.64 15.67 14.35
N ARG A 410 -2.80 16.56 14.86
CA ARG A 410 -1.40 16.64 14.43
C ARG A 410 -0.64 15.42 14.93
N VAL A 411 0.06 14.77 14.02
CA VAL A 411 0.91 13.61 14.30
C VAL A 411 2.27 14.10 14.82
N ASP A 412 2.76 13.48 15.88
CA ASP A 412 4.14 13.68 16.33
C ASP A 412 5.11 13.05 15.33
N LEU A 413 5.96 13.86 14.67
CA LEU A 413 6.96 13.43 13.70
C LEU A 413 8.30 13.04 14.32
N GLY A 414 8.41 12.98 15.65
CA GLY A 414 9.59 12.46 16.32
C GLY A 414 9.96 11.04 15.89
N ASP A 415 11.17 10.56 16.22
CA ASP A 415 11.61 9.22 15.85
C ASP A 415 10.70 8.12 16.42
N VAL A 416 10.41 7.13 15.61
CA VAL A 416 9.95 5.83 16.13
C VAL A 416 11.22 5.05 16.42
N GLU A 417 11.61 4.98 17.71
CA GLU A 417 12.81 4.25 18.09
C GLU A 417 12.74 2.80 17.58
N PRO A 418 13.78 2.32 16.89
CA PRO A 418 13.85 0.92 16.50
C PRO A 418 13.88 0.03 17.75
N PRO A 419 13.41 -1.22 17.67
CA PRO A 419 13.53 -2.18 18.74
C PRO A 419 15.00 -2.31 19.15
N ARG A 420 15.30 -2.17 20.45
CA ARG A 420 16.69 -2.19 20.98
C ARG A 420 17.38 -3.54 20.84
N ARG A 421 16.63 -4.62 20.56
CA ARG A 421 17.16 -5.97 20.37
C ARG A 421 16.40 -6.69 19.28
N ARG A 422 17.14 -7.37 18.40
CA ARG A 422 16.55 -8.38 17.51
C ARG A 422 16.16 -9.61 18.32
N MET A 423 15.08 -10.26 17.93
CA MET A 423 14.67 -11.54 18.49
C MET A 423 15.73 -12.61 18.17
N ARG A 424 15.97 -13.55 19.11
CA ARG A 424 16.99 -14.60 18.91
C ARG A 424 16.74 -15.49 17.70
N HIS A 425 15.50 -15.57 17.25
CA HIS A 425 15.07 -16.41 16.14
C HIS A 425 14.95 -15.67 14.81
N GLU A 426 15.25 -14.36 14.75
CA GLU A 426 15.40 -13.63 13.49
C GLU A 426 16.71 -14.06 12.79
N ARG A 427 16.77 -15.33 12.40
CA ARG A 427 17.89 -15.95 11.69
C ARG A 427 17.31 -16.74 10.53
N GLY A 428 17.41 -16.25 9.33
CA GLY A 428 16.94 -16.95 8.15
C GLY A 428 17.79 -16.63 6.93
N PHE A 429 17.59 -17.38 5.89
CA PHE A 429 18.08 -17.04 4.55
C PHE A 429 17.19 -15.92 4.04
N GLY A 430 17.66 -14.68 4.16
CA GLY A 430 16.88 -13.51 3.80
C GLY A 430 17.02 -13.11 2.33
N VAL A 431 16.06 -12.34 1.85
CA VAL A 431 16.15 -11.61 0.59
C VAL A 431 17.34 -10.65 0.63
N SER A 432 17.62 -10.08 1.80
CA SER A 432 18.75 -9.18 2.04
C SER A 432 19.40 -9.47 3.39
N GLU A 433 20.67 -9.15 3.55
CA GLU A 433 21.41 -9.30 4.82
C GLU A 433 21.00 -8.26 5.87
N ARG A 434 20.58 -7.08 5.42
CA ARG A 434 20.11 -5.97 6.25
C ARG A 434 18.97 -5.21 5.60
N PRO A 435 18.16 -4.46 6.35
CA PRO A 435 17.17 -3.56 5.78
C PRO A 435 17.81 -2.50 4.87
N LEU A 436 17.10 -2.11 3.82
CA LEU A 436 17.47 -1.02 2.92
C LEU A 436 16.82 0.28 3.42
N HIS A 437 17.61 1.18 3.98
CA HIS A 437 17.13 2.49 4.40
C HIS A 437 17.31 3.54 3.30
N ARG A 438 16.33 4.45 3.16
CA ARG A 438 16.43 5.58 2.23
C ARG A 438 17.53 6.53 2.74
N GLY A 439 18.60 6.69 1.99
CA GLY A 439 19.78 7.46 2.39
C GLY A 439 20.94 6.60 2.92
N ASP A 440 20.81 5.28 2.87
CA ASP A 440 22.01 4.43 2.96
C ASP A 440 23.01 4.96 1.93
N PRO A 441 24.26 5.20 2.33
CA PRO A 441 25.26 5.72 1.41
C PRO A 441 25.48 4.68 0.32
N THR A 442 24.81 4.86 -0.82
CA THR A 442 25.25 4.27 -2.07
C THR A 442 26.62 4.88 -2.29
N GLY A 443 27.65 4.08 -2.12
CA GLY A 443 29.02 4.51 -2.30
C GLY A 443 29.10 5.34 -3.59
N GLY A 444 29.53 6.58 -3.49
CA GLY A 444 29.41 7.62 -4.47
C GLY A 444 29.53 7.12 -5.92
N ARG A 445 28.46 7.28 -6.64
CA ARG A 445 28.44 7.34 -8.11
C ARG A 445 27.55 8.48 -8.54
#